data_4f140649b165778833eb3b5ad0aa81dc
#
_entry.id   4f140649b165778833eb3b5ad0aa81dc
#
_cell.length_a   1.000
_cell.length_b   1.000
_cell.length_c   1.000
_cell.angle_alpha   90.00
_cell.angle_beta   90.00
_cell.angle_gamma   90.00
#
_symmetry.space_group_name_H-M   'P 1'
#
loop_
_entity.id
_entity.type
_entity.pdbx_description
1 polymer ?
#
loop_
_entity_poly.entity_id
_entity_poly.type
_entity_poly.pdbx_seq_one_letter_code
_entity_poly.pdbx_strand_id
1 'polypeptide(L)'
;MKKILSIGILGLLMCVSCTQSYIREDFMTDCEKSGFVKTPRFEETMAWFRKLEDFSPMVKVGSFGTSPQGRDLSMVIVDKDGLQDPEKIRAKGRVIILIESCIHAGEPDGKDASMMFLRDMIVDKKNIDLLDDVSFLFIPVFNVDGHEDFSAINRINQNGPEELGTRNTSQYLNLNRDFLKADAPEMRAWLKLYNRWMPELFIDVHVTNGADFQYVMTYAIENRGTIMEEGLRQWSLDVYEKQLNERMEKVGYPLFLYASFRKYNAPESGILIDIFDPRYSEGYAASRNRLGLLIENHIYKPYEQRVKATIEAFIASARILAENKETLVKAIAHADKVVSSPEYRKIPMDLTFKPVNKDSVWVDYLSWARDTVKSDLSGADWVRHNYDKPITLKCPLITSYEPTSSLQLPEAYILMPQWTDVIALLDLHDIKYTRISQPKQVKVETYRYTKAVFSSRQSEGRIPVLKTEYTTQKETLMVPEGSVIIDMNQPNGRLAAWLLEPSAPGSLVYWGFFNQVVQSTHEFWIRLPYMEEKGRELLAKDPVLKAEFEERKKDPKFANDPQAILNFFYQKVKKSAHQNNELHPAWRVMDGNQIF
;
A
#
# COMPACT_ATOMS: atom_id res chain seq x y z
N MET A 1 -38.18 58.59 1.93
CA MET A 1 -37.41 57.58 2.73
C MET A 1 -37.17 56.23 2.03
N LYS A 2 -38.06 55.73 1.15
CA LYS A 2 -37.86 54.41 0.48
C LYS A 2 -36.75 54.34 -0.59
N LYS A 3 -36.38 55.44 -1.24
CA LYS A 3 -35.30 55.47 -2.29
C LYS A 3 -33.88 55.48 -1.70
N ILE A 4 -33.66 55.97 -0.50
CA ILE A 4 -32.34 56.02 0.14
C ILE A 4 -31.95 54.64 0.71
N LEU A 5 -32.92 53.83 1.14
CA LEU A 5 -32.66 52.48 1.66
C LEU A 5 -32.24 51.48 0.57
N SER A 6 -32.75 51.63 -0.67
CA SER A 6 -32.40 50.79 -1.81
C SER A 6 -30.97 51.00 -2.32
N ILE A 7 -30.47 52.25 -2.26
CA ILE A 7 -29.09 52.58 -2.69
C ILE A 7 -28.07 52.10 -1.65
N GLY A 8 -28.41 52.16 -0.35
CA GLY A 8 -27.53 51.66 0.72
C GLY A 8 -27.36 50.13 0.68
N ILE A 9 -28.42 49.38 0.39
CA ILE A 9 -28.39 47.91 0.29
C ILE A 9 -27.61 47.45 -0.95
N LEU A 10 -27.77 48.14 -2.10
CA LEU A 10 -27.03 47.85 -3.33
C LEU A 10 -25.54 48.19 -3.19
N GLY A 11 -25.19 49.30 -2.52
CA GLY A 11 -23.80 49.66 -2.21
C GLY A 11 -23.13 48.65 -1.25
N LEU A 12 -23.85 48.15 -0.24
CA LEU A 12 -23.34 47.16 0.70
C LEU A 12 -23.10 45.82 0.02
N LEU A 13 -24.01 45.38 -0.86
CA LEU A 13 -23.86 44.14 -1.65
C LEU A 13 -22.69 44.24 -2.65
N MET A 14 -22.46 45.38 -3.29
CA MET A 14 -21.30 45.57 -4.16
C MET A 14 -19.97 45.58 -3.37
N CYS A 15 -19.91 46.23 -2.21
CA CYS A 15 -18.71 46.23 -1.37
C CYS A 15 -18.37 44.82 -0.86
N VAL A 16 -19.34 44.02 -0.43
CA VAL A 16 -19.13 42.63 0.03
C VAL A 16 -18.65 41.78 -1.13
N SER A 17 -19.25 41.89 -2.31
CA SER A 17 -18.83 41.14 -3.50
C SER A 17 -17.41 41.49 -3.96
N CYS A 18 -17.04 42.77 -3.96
CA CYS A 18 -15.67 43.22 -4.29
C CYS A 18 -14.65 42.73 -3.26
N THR A 19 -14.97 42.77 -1.97
CA THR A 19 -14.06 42.30 -0.90
C THR A 19 -13.82 40.80 -1.00
N GLN A 20 -14.86 40.01 -1.25
CA GLN A 20 -14.77 38.56 -1.41
C GLN A 20 -13.98 38.17 -2.68
N SER A 21 -14.14 38.91 -3.78
CA SER A 21 -13.34 38.73 -4.99
C SER A 21 -11.84 38.97 -4.72
N TYR A 22 -11.51 40.03 -4.01
CA TYR A 22 -10.13 40.37 -3.64
C TYR A 22 -9.48 39.32 -2.74
N ILE A 23 -10.22 38.83 -1.74
CA ILE A 23 -9.72 37.77 -0.83
C ILE A 23 -9.48 36.48 -1.61
N ARG A 24 -10.35 36.11 -2.55
CA ARG A 24 -10.16 34.94 -3.39
C ARG A 24 -8.90 35.02 -4.26
N GLU A 25 -8.64 36.17 -4.89
CA GLU A 25 -7.44 36.38 -5.71
C GLU A 25 -6.14 36.16 -4.90
N ASP A 26 -6.13 36.56 -3.64
CA ASP A 26 -5.02 36.36 -2.73
C ASP A 26 -4.70 34.88 -2.46
N PHE A 27 -5.68 34.00 -2.60
CA PHE A 27 -5.56 32.55 -2.41
C PHE A 27 -5.54 31.74 -3.71
N MET A 28 -5.42 32.40 -4.87
CA MET A 28 -5.15 31.68 -6.12
C MET A 28 -3.82 30.95 -6.04
N THR A 29 -3.82 29.67 -6.42
CA THR A 29 -2.60 28.87 -6.45
C THR A 29 -1.72 29.23 -7.64
N ASP A 30 -0.44 28.91 -7.59
CA ASP A 30 0.47 29.15 -8.71
C ASP A 30 0.13 28.27 -9.92
N CYS A 31 -0.46 27.10 -9.66
CA CYS A 31 -1.04 26.27 -10.69
C CYS A 31 -2.12 27.03 -11.49
N GLU A 32 -3.09 27.63 -10.81
CA GLU A 32 -4.16 28.41 -11.44
C GLU A 32 -3.61 29.67 -12.15
N LYS A 33 -2.73 30.45 -11.49
CA LYS A 33 -2.12 31.64 -12.08
C LYS A 33 -1.33 31.35 -13.36
N SER A 34 -0.74 30.19 -13.46
CA SER A 34 -0.02 29.75 -14.66
C SER A 34 -0.91 29.16 -15.75
N GLY A 35 -2.23 29.02 -15.52
CA GLY A 35 -3.12 28.30 -16.43
C GLY A 35 -2.85 26.80 -16.47
N PHE A 36 -2.54 26.19 -15.33
CA PHE A 36 -2.22 24.77 -15.18
C PHE A 36 -0.96 24.32 -15.93
N VAL A 37 -0.02 25.24 -16.14
CA VAL A 37 1.28 24.95 -16.76
C VAL A 37 2.33 24.58 -15.71
N LYS A 38 2.23 25.18 -14.50
CA LYS A 38 3.17 24.97 -13.40
C LYS A 38 2.49 24.38 -12.18
N THR A 39 3.27 23.76 -11.32
CA THR A 39 2.88 23.34 -9.98
C THR A 39 3.87 23.94 -8.97
N PRO A 40 3.42 24.43 -7.79
CA PRO A 40 4.32 25.07 -6.82
C PRO A 40 5.31 24.06 -6.24
N ARG A 41 6.49 24.57 -5.87
CA ARG A 41 7.51 23.85 -5.09
C ARG A 41 7.02 23.59 -3.67
N PHE A 42 7.75 22.76 -2.91
CA PHE A 42 7.34 22.40 -1.55
C PHE A 42 7.19 23.61 -0.63
N GLU A 43 8.17 24.48 -0.59
CA GLU A 43 8.11 25.68 0.28
C GLU A 43 6.97 26.64 -0.11
N GLU A 44 6.72 26.82 -1.39
CA GLU A 44 5.61 27.63 -1.91
C GLU A 44 4.25 27.01 -1.53
N THR A 45 4.14 25.69 -1.66
CA THR A 45 2.97 24.92 -1.24
C THR A 45 2.70 25.11 0.24
N MET A 46 3.72 24.94 1.09
CA MET A 46 3.56 25.07 2.53
C MET A 46 3.36 26.51 3.00
N ALA A 47 3.96 27.49 2.32
CA ALA A 47 3.69 28.91 2.58
C ALA A 47 2.22 29.25 2.29
N TRP A 48 1.65 28.68 1.23
CA TRP A 48 0.24 28.85 0.92
C TRP A 48 -0.67 28.23 2.01
N PHE A 49 -0.36 27.03 2.51
CA PHE A 49 -1.14 26.42 3.60
C PHE A 49 -1.00 27.19 4.92
N ARG A 50 0.19 27.72 5.24
CA ARG A 50 0.38 28.58 6.43
C ARG A 50 -0.44 29.87 6.30
N LYS A 51 -0.49 30.47 5.11
CA LYS A 51 -1.37 31.62 4.85
C LYS A 51 -2.85 31.27 5.07
N LEU A 52 -3.28 30.05 4.73
CA LEU A 52 -4.63 29.60 4.97
C LEU A 52 -4.90 29.33 6.46
N GLU A 53 -3.91 28.84 7.21
CA GLU A 53 -3.95 28.71 8.68
C GLU A 53 -4.09 30.07 9.37
N ASP A 54 -3.34 31.08 8.92
CA ASP A 54 -3.44 32.45 9.44
C ASP A 54 -4.82 33.06 9.17
N PHE A 55 -5.43 32.69 8.05
CA PHE A 55 -6.77 33.15 7.66
C PHE A 55 -7.90 32.50 8.45
N SER A 56 -7.73 31.21 8.86
CA SER A 56 -8.82 30.46 9.48
C SER A 56 -8.35 29.56 10.63
N PRO A 57 -8.96 29.65 11.82
CA PRO A 57 -8.65 28.77 12.94
C PRO A 57 -8.99 27.29 12.69
N MET A 58 -9.80 27.00 11.64
CA MET A 58 -10.17 25.64 11.23
C MET A 58 -9.00 24.88 10.61
N VAL A 59 -7.96 25.58 10.14
CA VAL A 59 -6.79 24.99 9.47
C VAL A 59 -5.60 24.98 10.42
N LYS A 60 -4.87 23.89 10.47
CA LYS A 60 -3.64 23.73 11.22
C LYS A 60 -2.58 23.03 10.39
N VAL A 61 -1.41 23.64 10.30
CA VAL A 61 -0.23 23.10 9.64
C VAL A 61 0.70 22.49 10.69
N GLY A 62 1.15 21.26 10.46
CA GLY A 62 2.05 20.54 11.36
C GLY A 62 3.06 19.69 10.59
N SER A 63 3.95 19.05 11.35
CA SER A 63 4.92 18.09 10.84
C SER A 63 4.73 16.75 11.54
N PHE A 64 4.91 15.63 10.81
CA PHE A 64 4.87 14.29 11.37
C PHE A 64 6.23 13.58 11.30
N GLY A 65 7.25 14.21 10.74
CA GLY A 65 8.59 13.68 10.63
C GLY A 65 9.53 14.55 9.82
N THR A 66 10.69 14.01 9.50
CA THR A 66 11.71 14.68 8.69
C THR A 66 12.24 13.70 7.65
N SER A 67 12.40 14.18 6.42
CA SER A 67 12.98 13.41 5.31
C SER A 67 14.49 13.21 5.47
N PRO A 68 15.13 12.29 4.72
CA PRO A 68 16.57 12.12 4.73
C PRO A 68 17.38 13.38 4.39
N GLN A 69 16.83 14.30 3.57
CA GLN A 69 17.50 15.56 3.25
C GLN A 69 17.15 16.70 4.23
N GLY A 70 16.47 16.39 5.35
CA GLY A 70 16.20 17.34 6.43
C GLY A 70 14.97 18.23 6.19
N ARG A 71 14.08 17.90 5.24
CA ARG A 71 12.82 18.63 5.03
C ARG A 71 11.72 18.09 5.93
N ASP A 72 10.81 18.95 6.35
CA ASP A 72 9.63 18.54 7.10
C ASP A 72 8.69 17.67 6.27
N LEU A 73 8.26 16.55 6.85
CA LEU A 73 7.12 15.80 6.37
C LEU A 73 5.86 16.48 6.91
N SER A 74 5.26 17.33 6.08
CA SER A 74 4.22 18.26 6.50
C SER A 74 2.82 17.65 6.38
N MET A 75 1.94 18.01 7.32
CA MET A 75 0.52 17.68 7.28
C MET A 75 -0.33 18.94 7.51
N VAL A 76 -1.55 18.92 6.98
CA VAL A 76 -2.54 19.98 7.17
C VAL A 76 -3.81 19.36 7.71
N ILE A 77 -4.25 19.81 8.88
CA ILE A 77 -5.48 19.36 9.54
C ILE A 77 -6.54 20.41 9.29
N VAL A 78 -7.73 19.97 8.87
CA VAL A 78 -8.89 20.85 8.69
C VAL A 78 -10.05 20.27 9.48
N ASP A 79 -10.45 21.03 10.51
CA ASP A 79 -11.52 20.63 11.42
C ASP A 79 -12.39 21.85 11.77
N LYS A 80 -13.68 21.66 11.90
CA LYS A 80 -14.65 22.73 12.20
C LYS A 80 -14.29 23.57 13.43
N ASP A 81 -13.81 22.90 14.49
CA ASP A 81 -13.46 23.52 15.76
C ASP A 81 -11.94 23.75 15.91
N GLY A 82 -11.15 23.50 14.86
CA GLY A 82 -9.68 23.61 14.88
C GLY A 82 -8.98 22.55 15.73
N LEU A 83 -9.61 21.39 15.92
CA LEU A 83 -9.06 20.29 16.70
C LEU A 83 -7.91 19.60 15.94
N GLN A 84 -6.89 19.16 16.70
CA GLN A 84 -5.69 18.49 16.17
C GLN A 84 -5.51 17.09 16.75
N ASP A 85 -6.49 16.62 17.48
CA ASP A 85 -6.45 15.34 18.16
C ASP A 85 -7.59 14.45 17.64
N PRO A 86 -7.28 13.25 17.07
CA PRO A 86 -8.27 12.39 16.43
C PRO A 86 -9.36 11.88 17.41
N GLU A 87 -9.01 11.68 18.68
CA GLU A 87 -10.00 11.22 19.67
C GLU A 87 -11.01 12.33 19.98
N LYS A 88 -10.52 13.58 20.11
CA LYS A 88 -11.40 14.75 20.32
C LYS A 88 -12.28 15.00 19.10
N ILE A 89 -11.76 14.81 17.88
CA ILE A 89 -12.52 14.92 16.64
C ILE A 89 -13.64 13.88 16.62
N ARG A 90 -13.33 12.62 16.89
CA ARG A 90 -14.33 11.54 16.96
C ARG A 90 -15.35 11.74 18.09
N ALA A 91 -14.94 12.30 19.21
CA ALA A 91 -15.85 12.66 20.31
C ALA A 91 -16.89 13.73 19.90
N LYS A 92 -16.61 14.51 18.83
CA LYS A 92 -17.58 15.42 18.21
C LYS A 92 -18.49 14.72 17.17
N GLY A 93 -18.34 13.42 16.98
CA GLY A 93 -19.10 12.65 16.00
C GLY A 93 -18.62 12.82 14.56
N ARG A 94 -17.41 13.29 14.33
CA ARG A 94 -16.82 13.42 12.98
C ARG A 94 -15.97 12.23 12.63
N VAL A 95 -15.98 11.87 11.36
CA VAL A 95 -15.07 10.90 10.75
C VAL A 95 -13.87 11.62 10.14
N ILE A 96 -12.77 10.91 9.95
CA ILE A 96 -11.50 11.48 9.47
C ILE A 96 -11.19 10.90 8.10
N ILE A 97 -10.89 11.78 7.14
CA ILE A 97 -10.35 11.41 5.83
C ILE A 97 -8.89 11.85 5.79
N LEU A 98 -7.99 10.89 5.56
CA LEU A 98 -6.59 11.16 5.21
C LEU A 98 -6.49 11.23 3.69
N ILE A 99 -5.96 12.35 3.18
CA ILE A 99 -5.67 12.56 1.75
C ILE A 99 -4.17 12.73 1.60
N GLU A 100 -3.55 11.80 0.90
CA GLU A 100 -2.13 11.79 0.60
C GLU A 100 -1.89 12.09 -0.87
N SER A 101 -0.86 12.90 -1.14
CA SER A 101 -0.44 13.27 -2.48
C SER A 101 1.06 13.17 -2.63
N CYS A 102 1.53 13.04 -3.86
CA CYS A 102 2.95 13.03 -4.18
C CYS A 102 3.74 11.91 -3.46
N ILE A 103 3.14 10.73 -3.21
CA ILE A 103 3.91 9.54 -2.86
C ILE A 103 4.88 9.20 -3.99
N HIS A 104 4.46 9.38 -5.24
CA HIS A 104 5.32 9.56 -6.39
C HIS A 104 5.36 11.06 -6.70
N ALA A 105 6.48 11.69 -6.46
CA ALA A 105 6.57 13.14 -6.42
C ALA A 105 6.33 13.86 -7.76
N GLY A 106 6.41 13.14 -8.87
CA GLY A 106 6.01 13.65 -10.20
C GLY A 106 4.50 13.57 -10.49
N GLU A 107 3.68 13.25 -9.50
CA GLU A 107 2.22 13.10 -9.60
C GLU A 107 1.52 14.14 -8.70
N PRO A 108 1.57 15.46 -9.03
CA PRO A 108 1.15 16.52 -8.12
C PRO A 108 -0.35 16.83 -8.13
N ASP A 109 -1.16 16.06 -8.86
CA ASP A 109 -2.59 16.31 -9.06
C ASP A 109 -3.33 16.50 -7.73
N GLY A 110 -3.09 15.61 -6.76
CA GLY A 110 -3.70 15.67 -5.43
C GLY A 110 -3.23 16.86 -4.59
N LYS A 111 -1.97 17.29 -4.75
CA LYS A 111 -1.42 18.46 -4.06
C LYS A 111 -2.15 19.73 -4.48
N ASP A 112 -2.23 19.99 -5.79
CA ASP A 112 -2.88 21.20 -6.30
C ASP A 112 -4.41 21.14 -6.13
N ALA A 113 -5.01 19.95 -6.25
CA ALA A 113 -6.40 19.73 -5.90
C ALA A 113 -6.71 20.05 -4.44
N SER A 114 -5.84 19.64 -3.50
CA SER A 114 -6.00 19.94 -2.07
C SER A 114 -5.97 21.43 -1.76
N MET A 115 -5.05 22.17 -2.38
CA MET A 115 -4.98 23.64 -2.23
C MET A 115 -6.26 24.31 -2.73
N MET A 116 -6.72 23.97 -3.93
CA MET A 116 -7.93 24.53 -4.53
C MET A 116 -9.19 24.14 -3.75
N PHE A 117 -9.33 22.87 -3.36
CA PHE A 117 -10.44 22.39 -2.56
C PHE A 117 -10.54 23.12 -1.21
N LEU A 118 -9.41 23.28 -0.51
CA LEU A 118 -9.40 23.97 0.78
C LEU A 118 -9.63 25.48 0.65
N ARG A 119 -9.13 26.14 -0.40
CA ARG A 119 -9.51 27.51 -0.68
C ARG A 119 -11.03 27.62 -0.85
N ASP A 120 -11.59 26.83 -1.74
CA ASP A 120 -13.03 26.86 -2.03
C ASP A 120 -13.86 26.60 -0.77
N MET A 121 -13.42 25.69 0.10
CA MET A 121 -14.09 25.39 1.37
C MET A 121 -13.91 26.52 2.41
N ILE A 122 -12.69 26.95 2.66
CA ILE A 122 -12.37 27.84 3.78
C ILE A 122 -12.58 29.32 3.42
N VAL A 123 -12.19 29.73 2.21
CA VAL A 123 -12.30 31.13 1.77
C VAL A 123 -13.68 31.39 1.14
N ASP A 124 -14.06 30.59 0.17
CA ASP A 124 -15.33 30.77 -0.57
C ASP A 124 -16.55 30.16 0.15
N LYS A 125 -16.34 29.40 1.23
CA LYS A 125 -17.38 28.70 2.01
C LYS A 125 -18.17 27.65 1.20
N LYS A 126 -17.63 27.19 0.07
CA LYS A 126 -18.22 26.09 -0.69
C LYS A 126 -18.00 24.76 0.03
N ASN A 127 -19.05 23.96 0.16
CA ASN A 127 -18.99 22.68 0.86
C ASN A 127 -18.46 22.77 2.31
N ILE A 128 -18.51 23.91 2.96
CA ILE A 128 -18.05 24.12 4.35
C ILE A 128 -18.86 23.28 5.34
N ASP A 129 -20.09 22.94 4.99
CA ASP A 129 -20.99 22.07 5.75
C ASP A 129 -20.44 20.64 5.90
N LEU A 130 -19.53 20.20 5.03
CA LEU A 130 -18.84 18.92 5.20
C LEU A 130 -18.08 18.83 6.53
N LEU A 131 -17.57 19.95 7.03
CA LEU A 131 -16.86 19.98 8.31
C LEU A 131 -17.77 19.73 9.53
N ASP A 132 -19.08 19.66 9.35
CA ASP A 132 -20.00 19.25 10.42
C ASP A 132 -19.83 17.78 10.79
N ASP A 133 -19.50 16.94 9.79
CA ASP A 133 -19.44 15.49 9.89
C ASP A 133 -18.06 14.88 9.56
N VAL A 134 -17.21 15.63 8.88
CA VAL A 134 -15.90 15.16 8.39
C VAL A 134 -14.80 16.13 8.81
N SER A 135 -13.68 15.59 9.26
CA SER A 135 -12.43 16.32 9.40
C SER A 135 -11.39 15.74 8.43
N PHE A 136 -10.52 16.58 7.92
CA PHE A 136 -9.52 16.18 6.94
C PHE A 136 -8.12 16.26 7.52
N LEU A 137 -7.30 15.29 7.14
CA LEU A 137 -5.86 15.28 7.33
C LEU A 137 -5.22 15.18 5.93
N PHE A 138 -4.52 16.23 5.49
CA PHE A 138 -3.81 16.23 4.22
C PHE A 138 -2.32 16.03 4.43
N ILE A 139 -1.71 15.22 3.56
CA ILE A 139 -0.28 15.16 3.32
C ILE A 139 -0.06 15.68 1.89
N PRO A 140 0.20 16.99 1.71
CA PRO A 140 0.26 17.58 0.38
C PRO A 140 1.41 17.03 -0.47
N VAL A 141 2.55 16.75 0.16
CA VAL A 141 3.74 16.21 -0.47
C VAL A 141 4.37 15.16 0.44
N PHE A 142 4.13 13.87 0.17
CA PHE A 142 4.69 12.82 0.99
C PHE A 142 6.17 12.56 0.66
N ASN A 143 6.52 12.38 -0.60
CA ASN A 143 7.90 12.24 -1.06
C ASN A 143 8.52 13.62 -1.31
N VAL A 144 8.80 14.35 -0.24
CA VAL A 144 9.24 15.74 -0.32
C VAL A 144 10.61 15.88 -0.99
N ASP A 145 11.55 14.97 -0.77
CA ASP A 145 12.88 15.03 -1.37
C ASP A 145 12.82 14.76 -2.88
N GLY A 146 12.07 13.74 -3.31
CA GLY A 146 11.85 13.49 -4.72
C GLY A 146 11.03 14.60 -5.39
N HIS A 147 10.17 15.30 -4.64
CA HIS A 147 9.41 16.44 -5.15
C HIS A 147 10.33 17.61 -5.49
N GLU A 148 11.34 17.87 -4.68
CA GLU A 148 12.26 18.99 -4.92
C GLU A 148 13.31 18.71 -6.02
N ASP A 149 13.41 17.49 -6.49
CA ASP A 149 14.20 17.11 -7.67
C ASP A 149 13.40 17.36 -8.97
N PHE A 150 13.06 18.64 -9.22
CA PHE A 150 12.24 19.05 -10.36
C PHE A 150 13.03 19.02 -11.67
N SER A 151 12.39 18.47 -12.70
CA SER A 151 12.92 18.49 -14.07
C SER A 151 11.78 18.30 -15.09
N ALA A 152 11.94 18.89 -16.26
CA ALA A 152 11.04 18.72 -17.41
C ALA A 152 11.08 17.29 -17.99
N ILE A 153 12.10 16.49 -17.66
CA ILE A 153 12.29 15.14 -18.19
C ILE A 153 11.88 14.03 -17.22
N ASN A 154 11.56 14.35 -15.98
CA ASN A 154 11.22 13.33 -14.98
C ASN A 154 9.96 12.52 -15.36
N ARG A 155 9.01 13.15 -16.02
CA ARG A 155 7.76 12.53 -16.51
C ARG A 155 7.44 13.03 -17.92
N ILE A 156 8.31 12.78 -18.88
CA ILE A 156 8.23 13.34 -20.25
C ILE A 156 6.95 12.97 -21.01
N ASN A 157 6.26 11.91 -20.61
CA ASN A 157 5.00 11.47 -21.23
C ASN A 157 3.77 12.15 -20.62
N GLN A 158 3.92 12.86 -19.48
CA GLN A 158 2.79 13.43 -18.75
C GLN A 158 2.39 14.78 -19.36
N ASN A 159 1.10 14.96 -19.58
CA ASN A 159 0.53 16.20 -20.11
C ASN A 159 0.40 17.26 -19.00
N GLY A 160 1.51 17.95 -18.72
CA GLY A 160 1.65 18.94 -17.65
C GLY A 160 1.71 18.36 -16.23
N PRO A 161 2.22 19.16 -15.30
CA PRO A 161 2.97 20.43 -15.46
C PRO A 161 4.29 20.29 -16.22
N GLU A 162 4.91 21.43 -16.59
CA GLU A 162 6.17 21.46 -17.38
C GLU A 162 7.34 20.85 -16.63
N GLU A 163 7.43 21.05 -15.34
CA GLU A 163 8.47 20.48 -14.48
C GLU A 163 7.84 19.72 -13.31
N LEU A 164 8.41 18.60 -12.98
CA LEU A 164 7.88 17.63 -12.01
C LEU A 164 9.00 17.01 -11.19
N GLY A 165 8.69 16.55 -9.98
CA GLY A 165 9.57 15.75 -9.17
C GLY A 165 9.79 14.33 -9.71
N THR A 166 10.66 13.57 -9.05
CA THR A 166 10.98 12.17 -9.40
C THR A 166 10.02 11.19 -8.70
N ARG A 167 9.95 9.95 -9.21
CA ARG A 167 9.14 8.90 -8.60
C ARG A 167 9.67 8.47 -7.23
N ASN A 168 10.99 8.34 -7.11
CA ASN A 168 11.66 7.75 -5.95
C ASN A 168 12.05 8.83 -4.93
N THR A 169 12.27 8.41 -3.68
CA THR A 169 12.85 9.24 -2.62
C THR A 169 14.30 9.60 -2.93
N SER A 170 14.90 10.47 -2.14
CA SER A 170 16.35 10.79 -2.22
C SER A 170 17.26 9.57 -1.99
N GLN A 171 16.73 8.50 -1.40
CA GLN A 171 17.41 7.21 -1.24
C GLN A 171 17.05 6.18 -2.33
N TYR A 172 16.38 6.61 -3.41
CA TYR A 172 15.93 5.80 -4.55
C TYR A 172 14.94 4.70 -4.19
N LEU A 173 14.18 4.86 -3.09
CA LEU A 173 13.11 3.96 -2.68
C LEU A 173 11.76 4.43 -3.22
N ASN A 174 10.89 3.49 -3.56
CA ASN A 174 9.49 3.75 -3.92
C ASN A 174 8.60 3.57 -2.70
N LEU A 175 8.05 4.65 -2.17
CA LEU A 175 7.19 4.63 -0.97
C LEU A 175 5.95 3.76 -1.17
N ASN A 176 5.37 3.72 -2.39
CA ASN A 176 4.23 2.83 -2.70
C ASN A 176 4.65 1.37 -2.95
N ARG A 177 5.72 0.91 -2.32
CA ARG A 177 6.15 -0.50 -2.16
C ARG A 177 6.64 -0.74 -0.74
N ASP A 178 6.48 0.25 0.13
CA ASP A 178 7.17 0.29 1.41
C ASP A 178 6.24 0.15 2.64
N PHE A 179 4.93 0.09 2.43
CA PHE A 179 3.95 0.03 3.52
C PHE A 179 4.17 -1.14 4.50
N LEU A 180 4.69 -2.29 4.04
CA LEU A 180 5.00 -3.43 4.92
C LEU A 180 6.44 -3.41 5.46
N LYS A 181 7.43 -3.15 4.59
CA LYS A 181 8.84 -3.28 4.99
C LYS A 181 9.39 -2.05 5.70
N ALA A 182 8.78 -0.88 5.48
CA ALA A 182 9.11 0.41 6.10
C ALA A 182 10.62 0.71 6.15
N ASP A 183 11.29 0.57 5.00
CA ASP A 183 12.72 0.87 4.88
C ASP A 183 12.98 2.38 4.88
N ALA A 184 12.11 3.15 4.20
CA ALA A 184 12.22 4.59 4.09
C ALA A 184 11.87 5.29 5.44
N PRO A 185 12.68 6.26 5.88
CA PRO A 185 12.36 7.06 7.07
C PRO A 185 10.99 7.76 6.96
N GLU A 186 10.62 8.22 5.77
CA GLU A 186 9.32 8.82 5.47
C GLU A 186 8.18 7.85 5.78
N MET A 187 8.28 6.60 5.32
CA MET A 187 7.27 5.57 5.58
C MET A 187 7.17 5.23 7.07
N ARG A 188 8.29 5.19 7.79
CA ARG A 188 8.29 5.00 9.26
C ARG A 188 7.58 6.13 9.99
N ALA A 189 7.73 7.35 9.53
CA ALA A 189 7.02 8.51 10.07
C ALA A 189 5.51 8.42 9.74
N TRP A 190 5.19 8.04 8.51
CA TRP A 190 3.82 7.86 8.04
C TRP A 190 3.07 6.78 8.85
N LEU A 191 3.68 5.63 9.09
CA LEU A 191 3.07 4.56 9.89
C LEU A 191 2.72 5.02 11.30
N LYS A 192 3.58 5.81 11.94
CA LYS A 192 3.28 6.41 13.26
C LYS A 192 2.12 7.39 13.19
N LEU A 193 2.07 8.22 12.14
CA LEU A 193 0.95 9.13 11.90
C LEU A 193 -0.34 8.34 11.67
N TYR A 194 -0.31 7.36 10.77
CA TYR A 194 -1.47 6.53 10.45
C TYR A 194 -2.03 5.80 11.69
N ASN A 195 -1.15 5.20 12.51
CA ASN A 195 -1.56 4.53 13.75
C ASN A 195 -2.21 5.48 14.75
N ARG A 196 -1.73 6.73 14.82
CA ARG A 196 -2.34 7.75 15.70
C ARG A 196 -3.71 8.20 15.19
N TRP A 197 -3.83 8.42 13.88
CA TRP A 197 -5.02 9.00 13.29
C TRP A 197 -6.09 7.96 12.94
N MET A 198 -5.68 6.78 12.49
CA MET A 198 -6.57 5.67 12.07
C MET A 198 -7.79 6.18 11.29
N PRO A 199 -7.57 6.84 10.13
CA PRO A 199 -8.64 7.46 9.36
C PRO A 199 -9.67 6.44 8.91
N GLU A 200 -10.94 6.83 8.84
CA GLU A 200 -12.02 6.00 8.32
C GLU A 200 -11.88 5.78 6.81
N LEU A 201 -11.29 6.76 6.12
CA LEU A 201 -10.94 6.66 4.70
C LEU A 201 -9.53 7.23 4.46
N PHE A 202 -8.71 6.49 3.76
CA PHE A 202 -7.43 6.91 3.23
C PHE A 202 -7.54 7.06 1.70
N ILE A 203 -7.22 8.23 1.16
CA ILE A 203 -7.18 8.54 -0.27
C ILE A 203 -5.73 8.77 -0.66
N ASP A 204 -5.21 7.97 -1.60
CA ASP A 204 -3.87 8.09 -2.18
C ASP A 204 -3.99 8.51 -3.64
N VAL A 205 -3.43 9.68 -3.99
CA VAL A 205 -3.62 10.29 -5.32
C VAL A 205 -2.40 10.08 -6.19
N HIS A 206 -2.63 9.40 -7.32
CA HIS A 206 -1.64 9.02 -8.32
C HIS A 206 -1.94 9.54 -9.72
N VAL A 207 -0.97 9.33 -10.61
CA VAL A 207 -1.11 9.54 -12.05
C VAL A 207 -0.57 8.33 -12.80
N THR A 208 -1.46 7.60 -13.48
CA THR A 208 -1.11 6.39 -14.23
C THR A 208 -0.68 6.67 -15.66
N ASN A 209 0.28 5.90 -16.15
CA ASN A 209 0.63 5.80 -17.58
C ASN A 209 0.01 4.56 -18.25
N GLY A 210 -1.09 4.04 -17.71
CA GLY A 210 -1.82 2.90 -18.25
C GLY A 210 -2.41 3.14 -19.63
N ALA A 211 -3.30 2.27 -20.06
CA ALA A 211 -3.96 2.39 -21.35
C ALA A 211 -4.85 3.65 -21.41
N ASP A 212 -4.80 4.36 -22.55
CA ASP A 212 -5.55 5.61 -22.72
C ASP A 212 -6.98 5.35 -23.22
N PHE A 213 -7.95 5.73 -22.40
CA PHE A 213 -9.38 5.66 -22.68
C PHE A 213 -10.05 7.02 -22.40
N GLN A 214 -11.39 7.11 -22.47
CA GLN A 214 -12.07 8.39 -22.24
C GLN A 214 -12.06 8.82 -20.77
N TYR A 215 -11.87 7.90 -19.83
CA TYR A 215 -11.83 8.22 -18.39
C TYR A 215 -10.67 9.16 -18.06
N VAL A 216 -10.98 10.24 -17.34
CA VAL A 216 -9.95 11.14 -16.80
C VAL A 216 -9.24 10.47 -15.63
N MET A 217 -9.99 9.69 -14.85
CA MET A 217 -9.58 9.04 -13.62
C MET A 217 -10.05 7.60 -13.59
N THR A 218 -9.18 6.72 -13.14
CA THR A 218 -9.53 5.37 -12.66
C THR A 218 -9.27 5.26 -11.17
N TYR A 219 -9.82 4.24 -10.51
CA TYR A 219 -9.66 4.07 -9.07
C TYR A 219 -9.53 2.60 -8.69
N ALA A 220 -8.93 2.35 -7.52
CA ALA A 220 -8.95 1.04 -6.88
C ALA A 220 -9.34 1.15 -5.41
N ILE A 221 -10.05 0.13 -4.95
CA ILE A 221 -10.37 -0.11 -3.54
C ILE A 221 -10.14 -1.59 -3.30
N GLU A 222 -9.37 -1.97 -2.27
CA GLU A 222 -9.17 -3.39 -1.95
C GLU A 222 -10.40 -3.96 -1.24
N ASN A 223 -11.41 -4.24 -2.03
CA ASN A 223 -12.68 -4.83 -1.62
C ASN A 223 -13.10 -6.02 -2.52
N ARG A 224 -12.17 -6.55 -3.29
CA ARG A 224 -12.37 -7.74 -4.16
C ARG A 224 -11.72 -8.98 -3.59
N GLY A 225 -10.65 -8.85 -2.83
CA GLY A 225 -10.01 -9.92 -2.06
C GLY A 225 -10.66 -10.16 -0.69
N THR A 226 -9.96 -10.87 0.16
CA THR A 226 -10.40 -11.22 1.53
C THR A 226 -9.53 -10.56 2.61
N ILE A 227 -8.80 -9.49 2.24
CA ILE A 227 -7.95 -8.75 3.19
C ILE A 227 -8.80 -7.99 4.18
N MET A 228 -9.79 -7.25 3.69
CA MET A 228 -10.79 -6.54 4.50
C MET A 228 -11.80 -7.54 5.10
N GLU A 229 -12.27 -7.27 6.30
CA GLU A 229 -13.35 -8.05 6.91
C GLU A 229 -14.63 -7.98 6.06
N GLU A 230 -15.36 -9.09 5.97
CA GLU A 230 -16.48 -9.30 5.04
C GLU A 230 -17.58 -8.24 5.14
N GLY A 231 -17.99 -7.89 6.37
CA GLY A 231 -19.09 -6.92 6.58
C GLY A 231 -18.68 -5.51 6.12
N LEU A 232 -17.45 -5.10 6.43
CA LEU A 232 -16.90 -3.82 5.97
C LEU A 232 -16.64 -3.83 4.46
N ARG A 233 -16.17 -4.95 3.92
CA ARG A 233 -15.98 -5.15 2.49
C ARG A 233 -17.30 -4.98 1.72
N GLN A 234 -18.37 -5.59 2.21
CA GLN A 234 -19.70 -5.47 1.59
C GLN A 234 -20.24 -4.04 1.69
N TRP A 235 -20.03 -3.37 2.83
CA TRP A 235 -20.38 -1.96 2.99
C TRP A 235 -19.62 -1.07 1.97
N SER A 236 -18.35 -1.35 1.78
CA SER A 236 -17.52 -0.64 0.79
C SER A 236 -18.05 -0.78 -0.64
N LEU A 237 -18.52 -1.98 -1.02
CA LEU A 237 -19.09 -2.25 -2.34
C LEU A 237 -20.46 -1.59 -2.53
N ASP A 238 -21.38 -1.81 -1.58
CA ASP A 238 -22.78 -1.44 -1.74
C ASP A 238 -23.06 0.04 -1.48
N VAL A 239 -22.22 0.68 -0.64
CA VAL A 239 -22.44 2.06 -0.23
C VAL A 239 -21.38 2.97 -0.85
N TYR A 240 -20.10 2.77 -0.51
CA TYR A 240 -19.06 3.72 -0.87
C TYR A 240 -18.78 3.71 -2.37
N GLU A 241 -18.41 2.58 -2.92
CA GLU A 241 -18.02 2.45 -4.34
C GLU A 241 -19.19 2.79 -5.28
N LYS A 242 -20.38 2.30 -4.96
CA LYS A 242 -21.59 2.60 -5.72
C LYS A 242 -21.88 4.10 -5.76
N GLN A 243 -21.93 4.76 -4.60
CA GLN A 243 -22.22 6.20 -4.54
C GLN A 243 -21.09 7.05 -5.12
N LEU A 244 -19.83 6.61 -5.02
CA LEU A 244 -18.70 7.30 -5.64
C LEU A 244 -18.88 7.35 -7.17
N ASN A 245 -19.16 6.21 -7.79
CA ASN A 245 -19.40 6.15 -9.23
C ASN A 245 -20.59 7.02 -9.65
N GLU A 246 -21.72 6.91 -8.97
CA GLU A 246 -22.94 7.69 -9.27
C GLU A 246 -22.68 9.22 -9.17
N ARG A 247 -21.93 9.67 -8.15
CA ARG A 247 -21.64 11.10 -7.96
C ARG A 247 -20.65 11.61 -8.99
N MET A 248 -19.61 10.87 -9.30
CA MET A 248 -18.60 11.28 -10.27
C MET A 248 -19.16 11.30 -11.69
N GLU A 249 -20.02 10.35 -12.05
CA GLU A 249 -20.74 10.38 -13.33
C GLU A 249 -21.63 11.62 -13.45
N LYS A 250 -22.37 11.95 -12.38
CA LYS A 250 -23.27 13.11 -12.34
C LYS A 250 -22.56 14.44 -12.55
N VAL A 251 -21.32 14.58 -12.10
CA VAL A 251 -20.50 15.79 -12.29
C VAL A 251 -19.66 15.78 -13.58
N GLY A 252 -19.83 14.76 -14.43
CA GLY A 252 -19.19 14.67 -15.73
C GLY A 252 -17.79 14.04 -15.74
N TYR A 253 -17.41 13.38 -14.67
CA TYR A 253 -16.18 12.60 -14.55
C TYR A 253 -16.48 11.11 -14.29
N PRO A 254 -17.04 10.37 -15.27
CA PRO A 254 -17.30 8.96 -15.08
C PRO A 254 -16.02 8.21 -14.73
N LEU A 255 -16.12 7.32 -13.76
CA LEU A 255 -15.01 6.52 -13.29
C LEU A 255 -15.01 5.12 -13.90
N PHE A 256 -13.85 4.50 -13.93
CA PHE A 256 -13.71 3.07 -14.09
C PHE A 256 -12.69 2.51 -13.11
N LEU A 257 -12.75 1.20 -12.86
CA LEU A 257 -11.79 0.51 -12.02
C LEU A 257 -10.38 0.59 -12.64
N TYR A 258 -9.37 0.79 -11.80
CA TYR A 258 -7.97 0.60 -12.18
C TYR A 258 -7.76 -0.89 -12.47
N ALA A 259 -7.54 -1.22 -13.74
CA ALA A 259 -7.65 -2.57 -14.21
C ALA A 259 -6.57 -2.88 -15.25
N SER A 260 -6.24 -4.15 -15.37
CA SER A 260 -5.43 -4.71 -16.44
C SER A 260 -6.30 -5.42 -17.49
N PHE A 261 -5.72 -5.72 -18.66
CA PHE A 261 -6.43 -6.43 -19.73
C PHE A 261 -5.70 -7.72 -20.05
N ARG A 262 -6.45 -8.75 -20.47
CA ARG A 262 -5.85 -10.02 -20.91
C ARG A 262 -4.88 -9.86 -22.07
N LYS A 263 -5.20 -8.97 -23.00
CA LYS A 263 -4.29 -8.57 -24.06
C LYS A 263 -4.00 -7.09 -23.95
N TYR A 264 -2.75 -6.72 -24.11
CA TYR A 264 -2.31 -5.33 -24.01
C TYR A 264 -3.18 -4.39 -24.85
N ASN A 265 -3.65 -3.30 -24.27
CA ASN A 265 -4.53 -2.31 -24.89
C ASN A 265 -5.81 -2.85 -25.56
N ALA A 266 -6.31 -4.01 -25.13
CA ALA A 266 -7.50 -4.64 -25.71
C ALA A 266 -8.52 -5.00 -24.61
N PRO A 267 -9.31 -4.03 -24.09
CA PRO A 267 -10.29 -4.27 -23.03
C PRO A 267 -11.36 -5.29 -23.43
N GLU A 268 -11.70 -5.38 -24.72
CA GLU A 268 -12.60 -6.40 -25.26
C GLU A 268 -12.09 -7.84 -25.11
N SER A 269 -10.79 -8.02 -24.83
CA SER A 269 -10.22 -9.34 -24.53
C SER A 269 -10.54 -9.83 -23.12
N GLY A 270 -10.99 -8.95 -22.26
CA GLY A 270 -11.33 -9.18 -20.86
C GLY A 270 -10.62 -8.21 -19.92
N ILE A 271 -11.39 -7.57 -19.05
CA ILE A 271 -10.93 -6.64 -18.03
C ILE A 271 -10.72 -7.41 -16.74
N LEU A 272 -9.53 -7.27 -16.15
CA LEU A 272 -9.10 -7.92 -14.91
C LEU A 272 -8.89 -6.84 -13.84
N ILE A 273 -9.44 -7.04 -12.66
CA ILE A 273 -9.23 -6.17 -11.52
C ILE A 273 -8.07 -6.74 -10.69
N ASP A 274 -7.07 -5.93 -10.37
CA ASP A 274 -5.98 -6.35 -9.52
C ASP A 274 -6.44 -6.40 -8.05
N ILE A 275 -5.97 -7.41 -7.31
CA ILE A 275 -6.15 -7.55 -5.86
C ILE A 275 -4.84 -7.13 -5.21
N PHE A 276 -4.90 -6.12 -4.36
CA PHE A 276 -3.70 -5.47 -3.81
C PHE A 276 -3.38 -6.01 -2.41
N ASP A 277 -2.17 -6.51 -2.24
CA ASP A 277 -1.68 -6.91 -0.93
C ASP A 277 -1.24 -5.68 -0.08
N PRO A 278 -0.99 -5.85 1.24
CA PRO A 278 -0.72 -4.72 2.13
C PRO A 278 0.60 -3.97 1.90
N ARG A 279 1.42 -4.32 0.91
CA ARG A 279 2.59 -3.50 0.54
C ARG A 279 2.21 -2.22 -0.23
N TYR A 280 0.94 -2.12 -0.69
CA TYR A 280 0.35 -0.97 -1.39
C TYR A 280 -0.59 -0.21 -0.45
N SER A 281 -0.85 1.05 -0.74
CA SER A 281 -1.65 1.96 0.09
C SER A 281 -3.05 1.45 0.40
N GLU A 282 -3.81 1.05 -0.62
CA GLU A 282 -5.18 0.55 -0.49
C GLU A 282 -5.24 -0.82 0.19
N GLY A 283 -4.30 -1.71 -0.11
CA GLY A 283 -4.17 -3.00 0.54
C GLY A 283 -3.78 -2.87 2.02
N TYR A 284 -2.92 -1.89 2.35
CA TYR A 284 -2.56 -1.59 3.73
C TYR A 284 -3.76 -1.09 4.52
N ALA A 285 -4.51 -0.13 3.99
CA ALA A 285 -5.73 0.36 4.63
C ALA A 285 -6.75 -0.76 4.86
N ALA A 286 -6.98 -1.61 3.85
CA ALA A 286 -7.87 -2.77 3.96
C ALA A 286 -7.41 -3.75 5.05
N SER A 287 -6.09 -4.01 5.18
CA SER A 287 -5.53 -4.88 6.22
C SER A 287 -5.72 -4.33 7.65
N ARG A 288 -6.00 -3.03 7.77
CA ARG A 288 -6.28 -2.30 9.00
C ARG A 288 -7.78 -2.06 9.21
N ASN A 289 -8.66 -2.74 8.46
CA ASN A 289 -10.11 -2.53 8.43
C ASN A 289 -10.49 -1.06 8.24
N ARG A 290 -9.86 -0.39 7.31
CA ARG A 290 -10.17 0.98 6.89
C ARG A 290 -10.37 1.03 5.38
N LEU A 291 -11.16 1.98 4.91
CA LEU A 291 -11.30 2.18 3.48
C LEU A 291 -10.02 2.78 2.90
N GLY A 292 -9.57 2.26 1.78
CA GLY A 292 -8.46 2.81 1.00
C GLY A 292 -8.94 3.09 -0.42
N LEU A 293 -8.88 4.34 -0.86
CA LEU A 293 -9.16 4.75 -2.23
C LEU A 293 -7.86 5.15 -2.92
N LEU A 294 -7.44 4.35 -3.89
CA LEU A 294 -6.41 4.74 -4.84
C LEU A 294 -7.07 5.52 -5.98
N ILE A 295 -6.59 6.72 -6.26
CA ILE A 295 -6.95 7.53 -7.42
C ILE A 295 -5.82 7.46 -8.43
N GLU A 296 -6.14 7.12 -9.70
CA GLU A 296 -5.19 7.07 -10.80
C GLU A 296 -5.68 7.96 -11.95
N ASN A 297 -5.26 9.22 -11.94
CA ASN A 297 -5.50 10.14 -13.05
C ASN A 297 -4.67 9.72 -14.28
N HIS A 298 -5.19 9.93 -15.50
CA HIS A 298 -4.44 9.48 -16.68
C HIS A 298 -3.51 10.56 -17.23
N ILE A 299 -2.22 10.22 -17.41
CA ILE A 299 -1.15 11.18 -17.78
C ILE A 299 -1.41 11.97 -19.07
N TYR A 300 -2.17 11.42 -20.02
CA TYR A 300 -2.45 12.11 -21.30
C TYR A 300 -3.60 13.12 -21.22
N LYS A 301 -4.38 13.09 -20.13
CA LYS A 301 -5.44 14.08 -19.92
C LYS A 301 -4.83 15.42 -19.52
N PRO A 302 -5.43 16.57 -19.95
CA PRO A 302 -4.96 17.88 -19.54
C PRO A 302 -4.87 18.00 -18.02
N TYR A 303 -3.81 18.61 -17.52
CA TYR A 303 -3.56 18.73 -16.08
C TYR A 303 -4.74 19.39 -15.33
N GLU A 304 -5.32 20.44 -15.91
CA GLU A 304 -6.51 21.08 -15.36
C GLU A 304 -7.68 20.11 -15.13
N GLN A 305 -7.93 19.21 -16.10
CA GLN A 305 -9.01 18.22 -15.98
C GLN A 305 -8.72 17.21 -14.87
N ARG A 306 -7.47 16.76 -14.74
CA ARG A 306 -7.04 15.82 -13.71
C ARG A 306 -7.21 16.41 -12.31
N VAL A 307 -6.74 17.66 -12.11
CA VAL A 307 -6.90 18.37 -10.84
C VAL A 307 -8.38 18.57 -10.50
N LYS A 308 -9.20 19.02 -11.45
CA LYS A 308 -10.63 19.20 -11.22
C LYS A 308 -11.38 17.91 -10.91
N ALA A 309 -11.08 16.81 -11.62
CA ALA A 309 -11.65 15.50 -11.34
C ALA A 309 -11.27 15.02 -9.93
N THR A 310 -10.03 15.29 -9.49
CA THR A 310 -9.56 14.96 -8.14
C THR A 310 -10.31 15.73 -7.06
N ILE A 311 -10.59 17.02 -7.27
CA ILE A 311 -11.42 17.84 -6.36
C ILE A 311 -12.83 17.23 -6.22
N GLU A 312 -13.45 16.87 -7.34
CA GLU A 312 -14.79 16.25 -7.31
C GLU A 312 -14.79 14.91 -6.59
N ALA A 313 -13.71 14.10 -6.72
CA ALA A 313 -13.56 12.85 -5.99
C ALA A 313 -13.42 13.09 -4.46
N PHE A 314 -12.72 14.14 -4.04
CA PHE A 314 -12.65 14.53 -2.62
C PHE A 314 -14.01 14.93 -2.08
N ILE A 315 -14.76 15.77 -2.82
CA ILE A 315 -16.11 16.21 -2.44
C ILE A 315 -17.05 15.00 -2.37
N ALA A 316 -17.05 14.14 -3.39
CA ALA A 316 -17.88 12.94 -3.45
C ALA A 316 -17.61 12.03 -2.26
N SER A 317 -16.33 11.73 -1.97
CA SER A 317 -15.92 10.90 -0.84
C SER A 317 -16.36 11.47 0.50
N ALA A 318 -16.15 12.77 0.71
CA ALA A 318 -16.55 13.44 1.94
C ALA A 318 -18.07 13.44 2.14
N ARG A 319 -18.85 13.70 1.07
CA ARG A 319 -20.31 13.61 1.13
C ARG A 319 -20.81 12.21 1.46
N ILE A 320 -20.22 11.18 0.85
CA ILE A 320 -20.58 9.78 1.13
C ILE A 320 -20.33 9.46 2.60
N LEU A 321 -19.18 9.84 3.13
CA LEU A 321 -18.87 9.58 4.53
C LEU A 321 -19.77 10.37 5.47
N ALA A 322 -20.03 11.66 5.21
CA ALA A 322 -20.93 12.47 6.01
C ALA A 322 -22.34 11.87 6.10
N GLU A 323 -22.90 11.49 4.95
CA GLU A 323 -24.26 10.94 4.85
C GLU A 323 -24.40 9.52 5.44
N ASN A 324 -23.29 8.74 5.48
CA ASN A 324 -23.30 7.34 5.90
C ASN A 324 -22.43 7.06 7.14
N LYS A 325 -21.97 8.10 7.85
CA LYS A 325 -20.97 7.99 8.93
C LYS A 325 -21.33 6.98 10.01
N GLU A 326 -22.60 6.95 10.45
CA GLU A 326 -23.03 6.04 11.52
C GLU A 326 -22.92 4.57 11.13
N THR A 327 -23.26 4.24 9.89
CA THR A 327 -23.16 2.87 9.37
C THR A 327 -21.71 2.49 9.12
N LEU A 328 -20.87 3.41 8.64
CA LEU A 328 -19.44 3.20 8.45
C LEU A 328 -18.73 2.94 9.78
N VAL A 329 -18.93 3.80 10.78
CA VAL A 329 -18.31 3.65 12.10
C VAL A 329 -18.71 2.33 12.76
N LYS A 330 -19.98 1.93 12.62
CA LYS A 330 -20.46 0.63 13.11
C LYS A 330 -19.81 -0.54 12.37
N ALA A 331 -19.69 -0.45 11.04
CA ALA A 331 -19.05 -1.49 10.23
C ALA A 331 -17.56 -1.65 10.59
N ILE A 332 -16.82 -0.54 10.75
CA ILE A 332 -15.42 -0.56 11.18
C ILE A 332 -15.26 -1.16 12.57
N ALA A 333 -16.07 -0.72 13.55
CA ALA A 333 -16.02 -1.25 14.91
C ALA A 333 -16.37 -2.74 14.97
N HIS A 334 -17.32 -3.17 14.13
CA HIS A 334 -17.66 -4.58 13.98
C HIS A 334 -16.50 -5.37 13.40
N ALA A 335 -15.88 -4.88 12.31
CA ALA A 335 -14.74 -5.51 11.65
C ALA A 335 -13.56 -5.68 12.62
N ASP A 336 -13.17 -4.61 13.35
CA ASP A 336 -12.08 -4.65 14.33
C ASP A 336 -12.35 -5.68 15.44
N LYS A 337 -13.61 -5.82 15.88
CA LYS A 337 -14.02 -6.82 16.86
C LYS A 337 -13.99 -8.25 16.28
N VAL A 338 -14.49 -8.44 15.07
CA VAL A 338 -14.58 -9.75 14.41
C VAL A 338 -13.18 -10.30 14.14
N VAL A 339 -12.29 -9.50 13.54
CA VAL A 339 -10.93 -9.96 13.21
C VAL A 339 -10.08 -10.28 14.43
N SER A 340 -10.45 -9.73 15.60
CA SER A 340 -9.79 -10.02 16.88
C SER A 340 -10.34 -11.27 17.57
N SER A 341 -11.32 -11.97 16.97
CA SER A 341 -11.95 -13.13 17.60
C SER A 341 -11.22 -14.44 17.27
N PRO A 342 -11.25 -15.42 18.20
CA PRO A 342 -10.73 -16.76 17.93
C PRO A 342 -11.44 -17.46 16.76
N GLU A 343 -12.72 -17.15 16.52
CA GLU A 343 -13.53 -17.74 15.45
C GLU A 343 -13.03 -17.28 14.09
N TYR A 344 -12.73 -15.97 13.95
CA TYR A 344 -12.23 -15.40 12.69
C TYR A 344 -10.86 -15.98 12.31
N ARG A 345 -10.00 -16.23 13.28
CA ARG A 345 -8.71 -16.87 13.09
C ARG A 345 -8.80 -18.27 12.48
N LYS A 346 -9.92 -18.98 12.70
CA LYS A 346 -10.16 -20.31 12.11
C LYS A 346 -10.50 -20.25 10.62
N ILE A 347 -10.84 -19.08 10.10
CA ILE A 347 -11.07 -18.86 8.68
C ILE A 347 -9.70 -18.74 7.99
N PRO A 348 -9.39 -19.57 6.98
CA PRO A 348 -8.16 -19.43 6.24
C PRO A 348 -7.98 -18.03 5.68
N MET A 349 -6.78 -17.51 5.76
CA MET A 349 -6.40 -16.23 5.16
C MET A 349 -5.91 -16.46 3.75
N ASP A 350 -6.64 -15.94 2.77
CA ASP A 350 -6.22 -16.05 1.37
C ASP A 350 -5.10 -15.04 1.08
N LEU A 351 -4.10 -15.49 0.33
CA LEU A 351 -2.89 -14.72 0.06
C LEU A 351 -2.77 -14.31 -1.41
N THR A 352 -3.15 -15.19 -2.32
CA THR A 352 -3.05 -14.95 -3.76
C THR A 352 -4.29 -15.46 -4.47
N PHE A 353 -4.62 -14.83 -5.59
CA PHE A 353 -5.87 -15.07 -6.30
C PHE A 353 -5.63 -15.26 -7.79
N LYS A 354 -6.59 -15.89 -8.46
CA LYS A 354 -6.68 -15.93 -9.92
C LYS A 354 -8.11 -15.63 -10.37
N PRO A 355 -8.30 -15.02 -11.55
CA PRO A 355 -9.63 -14.70 -12.06
C PRO A 355 -10.42 -15.96 -12.46
N VAL A 356 -11.73 -15.95 -12.18
CA VAL A 356 -12.68 -17.00 -12.55
C VAL A 356 -13.39 -16.59 -13.84
N ASN A 357 -12.93 -17.10 -14.95
CA ASN A 357 -13.34 -16.66 -16.30
C ASN A 357 -14.83 -16.81 -16.62
N LYS A 358 -15.52 -17.76 -16.00
CA LYS A 358 -16.94 -18.03 -16.23
C LYS A 358 -17.88 -17.00 -15.60
N ASP A 359 -17.38 -16.21 -14.65
CA ASP A 359 -18.16 -15.26 -13.86
C ASP A 359 -17.90 -13.81 -14.34
N SER A 360 -17.85 -13.60 -15.65
CA SER A 360 -17.72 -12.26 -16.22
C SER A 360 -19.07 -11.60 -16.41
N VAL A 361 -19.14 -10.30 -16.17
CA VAL A 361 -20.27 -9.43 -16.53
C VAL A 361 -19.86 -8.54 -17.70
N TRP A 362 -20.80 -8.31 -18.63
CA TRP A 362 -20.54 -7.41 -19.76
C TRP A 362 -20.80 -5.96 -19.34
N VAL A 363 -19.80 -5.12 -19.54
CA VAL A 363 -19.86 -3.69 -19.21
C VAL A 363 -19.66 -2.83 -20.45
N ASP A 364 -20.22 -1.64 -20.43
CA ASP A 364 -19.91 -0.58 -21.37
C ASP A 364 -18.60 0.08 -20.95
N TYR A 365 -17.60 0.06 -21.86
CA TYR A 365 -16.29 0.63 -21.63
C TYR A 365 -16.04 1.80 -22.58
N LEU A 366 -15.87 2.99 -22.03
CA LEU A 366 -15.68 4.21 -22.81
C LEU A 366 -14.27 4.24 -23.41
N SER A 367 -14.18 4.23 -24.74
CA SER A 367 -12.93 4.11 -25.49
C SER A 367 -12.88 5.07 -26.67
N TRP A 368 -11.83 4.98 -27.44
CA TRP A 368 -11.63 5.70 -28.70
C TRP A 368 -11.57 4.72 -29.85
N ALA A 369 -11.99 5.14 -31.05
CA ALA A 369 -11.64 4.40 -32.25
C ALA A 369 -10.11 4.35 -32.38
N ARG A 370 -9.56 3.18 -32.77
CA ARG A 370 -8.12 2.96 -32.76
C ARG A 370 -7.67 2.06 -33.90
N ASP A 371 -6.43 2.28 -34.34
CA ASP A 371 -5.75 1.49 -35.36
C ASP A 371 -4.45 0.94 -34.79
N THR A 372 -4.01 -0.22 -35.27
CA THR A 372 -2.64 -0.68 -35.08
C THR A 372 -1.78 -0.13 -36.21
N VAL A 373 -0.74 0.61 -35.87
CA VAL A 373 0.17 1.25 -36.79
C VAL A 373 1.56 0.67 -36.62
N LYS A 374 2.19 0.29 -37.72
CA LYS A 374 3.60 -0.10 -37.70
C LYS A 374 4.47 1.15 -37.77
N SER A 375 5.38 1.30 -36.80
CA SER A 375 6.34 2.41 -36.78
C SER A 375 7.38 2.27 -37.90
N ASP A 376 7.56 3.33 -38.65
CA ASP A 376 8.64 3.47 -39.64
C ASP A 376 10.01 3.74 -38.99
N LEU A 377 10.00 4.23 -37.73
CA LEU A 377 11.20 4.51 -36.95
C LEU A 377 11.74 3.27 -36.24
N SER A 378 10.90 2.55 -35.50
CA SER A 378 11.32 1.44 -34.64
C SER A 378 10.94 0.06 -35.19
N GLY A 379 10.05 -0.01 -36.20
CA GLY A 379 9.46 -1.26 -36.68
C GLY A 379 8.46 -1.90 -35.71
N ALA A 380 8.20 -1.31 -34.54
CA ALA A 380 7.24 -1.82 -33.57
C ALA A 380 5.81 -1.50 -33.95
N ASP A 381 4.89 -2.37 -33.58
CA ASP A 381 3.46 -2.08 -33.67
C ASP A 381 3.01 -1.27 -32.45
N TRP A 382 2.23 -0.22 -32.66
CA TRP A 382 1.65 0.60 -31.59
C TRP A 382 0.18 0.96 -31.89
N VAL A 383 -0.59 1.22 -30.84
CA VAL A 383 -2.00 1.60 -30.95
C VAL A 383 -2.10 3.11 -31.07
N ARG A 384 -2.73 3.57 -32.16
CA ARG A 384 -3.06 4.98 -32.39
C ARG A 384 -4.53 5.22 -32.11
N HIS A 385 -4.82 6.06 -31.14
CA HIS A 385 -6.18 6.47 -30.80
C HIS A 385 -6.65 7.62 -31.69
N ASN A 386 -7.91 7.59 -32.10
CA ASN A 386 -8.57 8.71 -32.76
C ASN A 386 -9.49 9.42 -31.75
N TYR A 387 -9.00 10.48 -31.15
CA TYR A 387 -9.70 11.22 -30.10
C TYR A 387 -10.95 11.98 -30.59
N ASP A 388 -11.12 12.16 -31.91
CA ASP A 388 -12.33 12.74 -32.52
C ASP A 388 -13.45 11.70 -32.69
N LYS A 389 -13.17 10.43 -32.38
CA LYS A 389 -14.14 9.34 -32.54
C LYS A 389 -14.29 8.56 -31.23
N PRO A 390 -15.04 9.10 -30.24
CA PRO A 390 -15.39 8.34 -29.05
C PRO A 390 -16.27 7.16 -29.41
N ILE A 391 -16.00 6.01 -28.79
CA ILE A 391 -16.77 4.77 -28.94
C ILE A 391 -17.02 4.12 -27.59
N THR A 392 -18.05 3.31 -27.51
CA THR A 392 -18.30 2.45 -26.36
C THR A 392 -18.06 1.00 -26.78
N LEU A 393 -17.20 0.31 -26.05
CA LEU A 393 -16.91 -1.10 -26.26
C LEU A 393 -17.71 -1.96 -25.27
N LYS A 394 -18.26 -3.06 -25.74
CA LYS A 394 -18.78 -4.11 -24.85
C LYS A 394 -17.62 -5.00 -24.42
N CYS A 395 -17.29 -4.99 -23.14
CA CYS A 395 -16.15 -5.72 -22.60
C CYS A 395 -16.56 -6.67 -21.47
N PRO A 396 -16.00 -7.90 -21.41
CA PRO A 396 -16.21 -8.77 -20.27
C PRO A 396 -15.33 -8.32 -19.09
N LEU A 397 -15.96 -7.88 -18.01
CA LEU A 397 -15.32 -7.59 -16.73
C LEU A 397 -15.35 -8.85 -15.86
N ILE A 398 -14.19 -9.30 -15.42
CA ILE A 398 -14.06 -10.42 -14.49
C ILE A 398 -14.29 -9.91 -13.08
N THR A 399 -15.34 -10.40 -12.43
CA THR A 399 -15.76 -9.93 -11.09
C THR A 399 -15.46 -10.91 -9.98
N SER A 400 -15.16 -12.17 -10.31
CA SER A 400 -14.92 -13.24 -9.34
C SER A 400 -13.48 -13.71 -9.38
N TYR A 401 -12.92 -13.95 -8.21
CA TYR A 401 -11.56 -14.44 -8.00
C TYR A 401 -11.59 -15.62 -7.04
N GLU A 402 -10.79 -16.63 -7.31
CA GLU A 402 -10.61 -17.77 -6.42
C GLU A 402 -9.20 -17.77 -5.83
N PRO A 403 -9.03 -18.12 -4.55
CA PRO A 403 -7.72 -18.18 -3.94
C PRO A 403 -6.86 -19.27 -4.58
N THR A 404 -5.59 -18.96 -4.81
CA THR A 404 -4.58 -19.91 -5.28
C THR A 404 -3.61 -20.32 -4.16
N SER A 405 -3.57 -19.55 -3.08
CA SER A 405 -2.83 -19.83 -1.88
C SER A 405 -3.58 -19.29 -0.67
N SER A 406 -3.71 -20.10 0.37
CA SER A 406 -4.36 -19.73 1.63
C SER A 406 -3.52 -20.24 2.80
N LEU A 407 -3.65 -19.58 3.94
CA LEU A 407 -2.92 -19.86 5.17
C LEU A 407 -3.89 -20.08 6.33
N GLN A 408 -3.73 -21.18 7.07
CA GLN A 408 -4.38 -21.33 8.38
C GLN A 408 -3.60 -20.53 9.42
N LEU A 409 -4.23 -19.56 10.03
CA LEU A 409 -3.60 -18.71 11.05
C LEU A 409 -3.29 -19.51 12.33
N PRO A 410 -2.12 -19.29 12.97
CA PRO A 410 -1.82 -19.85 14.30
C PRO A 410 -2.60 -19.07 15.39
N GLU A 411 -2.52 -19.54 16.63
CA GLU A 411 -3.00 -18.77 17.79
C GLU A 411 -2.04 -17.66 18.18
N ALA A 412 -0.76 -17.92 18.01
CA ALA A 412 0.27 -16.91 18.20
C ALA A 412 1.50 -17.20 17.33
N TYR A 413 2.27 -16.17 17.06
CA TYR A 413 3.66 -16.32 16.61
C TYR A 413 4.61 -16.09 17.78
N ILE A 414 5.73 -16.81 17.76
CA ILE A 414 6.87 -16.56 18.64
C ILE A 414 8.04 -16.13 17.77
N LEU A 415 8.58 -14.94 18.01
CA LEU A 415 9.76 -14.42 17.33
C LEU A 415 10.92 -14.30 18.31
N MET A 416 12.08 -14.80 17.89
CA MET A 416 13.30 -14.83 18.73
C MET A 416 13.87 -13.43 18.97
N PRO A 417 14.50 -13.16 20.14
CA PRO A 417 14.92 -11.81 20.57
C PRO A 417 16.00 -11.18 19.69
N GLN A 418 16.79 -11.97 18.95
CA GLN A 418 17.83 -11.47 18.05
C GLN A 418 17.28 -10.76 16.80
N TRP A 419 15.99 -10.90 16.49
CA TRP A 419 15.35 -10.28 15.33
C TRP A 419 14.83 -8.88 15.68
N THR A 420 15.70 -8.05 16.23
CA THR A 420 15.38 -6.72 16.77
C THR A 420 14.73 -5.80 15.73
N ASP A 421 15.21 -5.84 14.47
CA ASP A 421 14.67 -5.02 13.40
C ASP A 421 13.23 -5.44 13.03
N VAL A 422 12.95 -6.74 13.06
CA VAL A 422 11.60 -7.25 12.83
C VAL A 422 10.67 -6.91 13.99
N ILE A 423 11.15 -7.01 15.24
CA ILE A 423 10.38 -6.58 16.42
C ILE A 423 10.05 -5.08 16.34
N ALA A 424 11.01 -4.25 15.91
CA ALA A 424 10.77 -2.82 15.71
C ALA A 424 9.73 -2.53 14.60
N LEU A 425 9.63 -3.39 13.59
CA LEU A 425 8.56 -3.31 12.59
C LEU A 425 7.19 -3.66 13.17
N LEU A 426 7.11 -4.64 14.10
CA LEU A 426 5.85 -4.93 14.80
C LEU A 426 5.33 -3.67 15.53
N ASP A 427 6.23 -2.93 16.21
CA ASP A 427 5.87 -1.67 16.87
C ASP A 427 5.38 -0.62 15.87
N LEU A 428 6.05 -0.49 14.72
CA LEU A 428 5.65 0.46 13.67
C LEU A 428 4.28 0.13 13.07
N HIS A 429 3.89 -1.14 13.03
CA HIS A 429 2.58 -1.60 12.55
C HIS A 429 1.52 -1.69 13.65
N ASP A 430 1.84 -1.21 14.86
CA ASP A 430 0.97 -1.30 16.03
C ASP A 430 0.50 -2.74 16.34
N ILE A 431 1.35 -3.73 16.07
CA ILE A 431 1.13 -5.13 16.40
C ILE A 431 1.54 -5.37 17.84
N LYS A 432 0.58 -5.75 18.67
CA LYS A 432 0.82 -5.99 20.10
C LYS A 432 1.48 -7.33 20.34
N TYR A 433 2.42 -7.37 21.26
CA TYR A 433 3.11 -8.58 21.68
C TYR A 433 3.46 -8.54 23.17
N THR A 434 3.74 -9.70 23.76
CA THR A 434 4.29 -9.83 25.11
C THR A 434 5.69 -10.42 25.05
N ARG A 435 6.57 -10.01 25.98
CA ARG A 435 7.92 -10.57 26.07
C ARG A 435 7.98 -11.73 27.07
N ILE A 436 8.67 -12.78 26.70
CA ILE A 436 8.96 -13.91 27.57
C ILE A 436 10.02 -13.49 28.60
N SER A 437 9.69 -13.60 29.88
CA SER A 437 10.55 -13.21 31.01
C SER A 437 11.50 -14.31 31.48
N GLN A 438 11.23 -15.57 31.12
CA GLN A 438 12.06 -16.74 31.47
C GLN A 438 11.99 -17.78 30.36
N PRO A 439 13.08 -18.51 30.09
CA PRO A 439 13.06 -19.56 29.09
C PRO A 439 11.93 -20.59 29.34
N LYS A 440 11.20 -20.95 28.28
CA LYS A 440 10.05 -21.86 28.38
C LYS A 440 10.05 -22.86 27.22
N GLN A 441 9.75 -24.12 27.52
CA GLN A 441 9.47 -25.09 26.47
C GLN A 441 8.06 -24.89 25.92
N VAL A 442 7.95 -24.80 24.59
CA VAL A 442 6.69 -24.59 23.89
C VAL A 442 6.56 -25.57 22.74
N LYS A 443 5.36 -26.13 22.54
CA LYS A 443 5.03 -26.91 21.35
C LYS A 443 4.71 -25.93 20.23
N VAL A 444 5.47 -26.01 19.15
CA VAL A 444 5.38 -25.12 18.00
C VAL A 444 5.31 -25.89 16.71
N GLU A 445 4.74 -25.26 15.70
CA GLU A 445 4.88 -25.64 14.32
C GLU A 445 5.94 -24.74 13.69
N THR A 446 6.92 -25.34 13.04
CA THR A 446 8.06 -24.64 12.46
C THR A 446 8.15 -24.89 10.97
N TYR A 447 8.72 -23.94 10.24
CA TYR A 447 9.10 -24.10 8.84
C TYR A 447 10.61 -24.24 8.72
N ARG A 448 11.04 -25.27 7.96
CA ARG A 448 12.45 -25.47 7.61
C ARG A 448 12.63 -25.33 6.12
N TYR A 449 13.39 -24.33 5.70
CA TYR A 449 13.64 -24.07 4.30
C TYR A 449 14.45 -25.20 3.66
N THR A 450 13.99 -25.66 2.51
CA THR A 450 14.69 -26.66 1.70
C THR A 450 15.26 -26.06 0.41
N LYS A 451 14.66 -24.95 -0.04
CA LYS A 451 15.11 -24.24 -1.23
C LYS A 451 14.64 -22.80 -1.20
N ALA A 452 15.44 -21.91 -1.77
CA ALA A 452 15.07 -20.52 -2.06
C ALA A 452 15.48 -20.14 -3.48
N VAL A 453 14.66 -19.30 -4.10
CA VAL A 453 14.93 -18.68 -5.39
C VAL A 453 14.98 -17.18 -5.19
N PHE A 454 16.14 -16.59 -5.36
CA PHE A 454 16.35 -15.15 -5.25
C PHE A 454 16.13 -14.46 -6.59
N SER A 455 15.70 -13.21 -6.55
CA SER A 455 15.72 -12.36 -7.73
C SER A 455 17.15 -12.17 -8.22
N SER A 456 17.34 -12.18 -9.54
CA SER A 456 18.62 -11.83 -10.17
C SER A 456 18.88 -10.31 -10.21
N ARG A 457 17.88 -9.51 -9.83
CA ARG A 457 17.96 -8.04 -9.82
C ARG A 457 17.52 -7.50 -8.47
N GLN A 458 18.13 -6.42 -8.05
CA GLN A 458 17.64 -5.65 -6.92
C GLN A 458 16.28 -5.02 -7.23
N SER A 459 15.45 -4.88 -6.20
CA SER A 459 14.19 -4.16 -6.22
C SER A 459 14.04 -3.44 -4.90
N GLU A 460 13.74 -2.15 -4.93
CA GLU A 460 13.51 -1.33 -3.74
C GLU A 460 14.62 -1.47 -2.67
N GLY A 461 15.87 -1.41 -3.12
CA GLY A 461 17.05 -1.52 -2.26
C GLY A 461 17.36 -2.92 -1.73
N ARG A 462 16.59 -3.94 -2.10
CA ARG A 462 16.70 -5.32 -1.59
C ARG A 462 16.82 -6.34 -2.71
N ILE A 463 17.21 -7.56 -2.37
CA ILE A 463 17.17 -8.73 -3.26
C ILE A 463 15.99 -9.59 -2.83
N PRO A 464 14.85 -9.55 -3.55
CA PRO A 464 13.66 -10.32 -3.18
C PRO A 464 13.89 -11.83 -3.26
N VAL A 465 13.27 -12.58 -2.33
CA VAL A 465 13.11 -14.03 -2.40
C VAL A 465 11.81 -14.33 -3.14
N LEU A 466 11.93 -14.75 -4.39
CA LEU A 466 10.79 -14.97 -5.29
C LEU A 466 10.00 -16.23 -4.96
N LYS A 467 10.67 -17.24 -4.40
CA LYS A 467 10.07 -18.51 -4.02
C LYS A 467 10.85 -19.17 -2.91
N THR A 468 10.13 -19.71 -1.94
CA THR A 468 10.68 -20.61 -0.92
C THR A 468 9.99 -21.96 -0.99
N GLU A 469 10.74 -23.04 -0.72
CA GLU A 469 10.21 -24.36 -0.43
C GLU A 469 10.63 -24.73 1.00
N TYR A 470 9.72 -25.27 1.79
CA TYR A 470 9.99 -25.62 3.19
C TYR A 470 9.17 -26.83 3.61
N THR A 471 9.62 -27.49 4.66
CA THR A 471 8.87 -28.55 5.37
C THR A 471 8.31 -27.98 6.67
N THR A 472 7.11 -28.42 7.01
CA THR A 472 6.46 -28.08 8.28
C THR A 472 6.71 -29.17 9.30
N GLN A 473 7.12 -28.83 10.52
CA GLN A 473 7.39 -29.77 11.60
C GLN A 473 6.73 -29.30 12.90
N LYS A 474 6.20 -30.25 13.67
CA LYS A 474 5.69 -30.00 15.02
C LYS A 474 6.75 -30.43 16.02
N GLU A 475 7.23 -29.49 16.80
CA GLU A 475 8.38 -29.68 17.70
C GLU A 475 8.09 -29.05 19.07
N THR A 476 8.78 -29.55 20.09
CA THR A 476 8.84 -28.86 21.39
C THR A 476 10.22 -28.23 21.51
N LEU A 477 10.24 -26.91 21.46
CA LEU A 477 11.48 -26.14 21.45
C LEU A 477 11.58 -25.23 22.68
N MET A 478 12.82 -24.98 23.09
CA MET A 478 13.11 -24.00 24.13
C MET A 478 13.04 -22.59 23.54
N VAL A 479 12.13 -21.80 24.04
CA VAL A 479 11.99 -20.39 23.70
C VAL A 479 12.81 -19.57 24.70
N PRO A 480 13.83 -18.81 24.27
CA PRO A 480 14.66 -18.04 25.16
C PRO A 480 13.94 -16.83 25.75
N GLU A 481 14.45 -16.35 26.88
CA GLU A 481 14.05 -15.06 27.46
C GLU A 481 14.21 -13.92 26.44
N GLY A 482 13.33 -12.92 26.51
CA GLY A 482 13.31 -11.78 25.59
C GLY A 482 12.62 -12.03 24.26
N SER A 483 12.27 -13.30 23.92
CA SER A 483 11.41 -13.60 22.77
C SER A 483 10.06 -12.92 22.90
N VAL A 484 9.43 -12.61 21.77
CA VAL A 484 8.11 -11.97 21.74
C VAL A 484 7.04 -12.95 21.30
N ILE A 485 5.89 -12.93 21.98
CA ILE A 485 4.68 -13.67 21.65
C ILE A 485 3.69 -12.67 21.05
N ILE A 486 3.27 -12.93 19.83
CA ILE A 486 2.31 -12.12 19.08
C ILE A 486 0.98 -12.89 19.08
N ASP A 487 0.06 -12.48 19.96
CA ASP A 487 -1.30 -13.05 19.98
C ASP A 487 -2.04 -12.63 18.71
N MET A 488 -2.62 -13.60 18.02
CA MET A 488 -3.35 -13.35 16.78
C MET A 488 -4.78 -12.81 17.01
N ASN A 489 -5.28 -12.86 18.25
CA ASN A 489 -6.59 -12.30 18.63
C ASN A 489 -6.48 -10.79 18.88
N GLN A 490 -6.07 -10.05 17.87
CA GLN A 490 -5.94 -8.59 17.87
C GLN A 490 -6.30 -8.02 16.50
N PRO A 491 -6.67 -6.73 16.40
CA PRO A 491 -7.05 -6.12 15.11
C PRO A 491 -5.99 -6.29 14.02
N ASN A 492 -4.70 -6.22 14.38
CA ASN A 492 -3.57 -6.34 13.47
C ASN A 492 -2.99 -7.77 13.37
N GLY A 493 -3.69 -8.79 13.84
CA GLY A 493 -3.21 -10.16 13.79
C GLY A 493 -2.95 -10.66 12.37
N ARG A 494 -3.87 -10.40 11.43
CA ARG A 494 -3.65 -10.74 10.02
C ARG A 494 -2.48 -10.00 9.39
N LEU A 495 -2.27 -8.75 9.76
CA LEU A 495 -1.10 -7.98 9.30
C LEU A 495 0.21 -8.60 9.82
N ALA A 496 0.22 -9.13 11.07
CA ALA A 496 1.37 -9.89 11.57
C ALA A 496 1.66 -11.13 10.71
N ALA A 497 0.61 -11.83 10.26
CA ALA A 497 0.77 -12.97 9.35
C ALA A 497 1.31 -12.52 7.98
N TRP A 498 0.83 -11.41 7.39
CA TRP A 498 1.40 -10.86 6.16
C TRP A 498 2.89 -10.54 6.28
N LEU A 499 3.34 -10.06 7.43
CA LEU A 499 4.75 -9.76 7.67
C LEU A 499 5.59 -11.04 7.82
N LEU A 500 5.10 -12.04 8.57
CA LEU A 500 5.92 -13.14 9.07
C LEU A 500 5.85 -14.42 8.23
N GLU A 501 4.79 -14.63 7.45
CA GLU A 501 4.61 -15.88 6.70
C GLU A 501 5.44 -15.92 5.42
N PRO A 502 6.21 -17.00 5.18
CA PRO A 502 7.05 -17.13 3.99
C PRO A 502 6.27 -17.12 2.67
N SER A 503 5.02 -17.56 2.71
CA SER A 503 4.14 -17.64 1.53
C SER A 503 3.41 -16.35 1.21
N ALA A 504 3.43 -15.36 2.12
CA ALA A 504 2.71 -14.10 1.93
C ALA A 504 3.46 -13.18 0.94
N PRO A 505 2.78 -12.68 -0.11
CA PRO A 505 3.35 -11.68 -1.00
C PRO A 505 3.81 -10.43 -0.25
N GLY A 506 4.99 -9.92 -0.58
CA GLY A 506 5.53 -8.73 0.07
C GLY A 506 5.91 -8.90 1.55
N SER A 507 5.97 -10.14 2.06
CA SER A 507 6.37 -10.44 3.45
C SER A 507 7.83 -10.06 3.71
N LEU A 508 8.23 -10.06 4.98
CA LEU A 508 9.63 -9.84 5.37
C LEU A 508 10.56 -10.93 4.82
N VAL A 509 10.04 -12.14 4.57
CA VAL A 509 10.78 -13.19 3.84
C VAL A 509 10.99 -12.79 2.39
N TYR A 510 9.92 -12.36 1.70
CA TYR A 510 10.02 -11.87 0.33
C TYR A 510 11.05 -10.74 0.20
N TRP A 511 11.05 -9.77 1.11
CA TRP A 511 11.97 -8.64 1.12
C TRP A 511 13.36 -8.95 1.67
N GLY A 512 13.64 -10.21 2.04
CA GLY A 512 14.97 -10.69 2.39
C GLY A 512 15.45 -10.32 3.80
N PHE A 513 14.55 -9.99 4.74
CA PHE A 513 14.94 -9.76 6.14
C PHE A 513 15.53 -11.01 6.80
N PHE A 514 15.21 -12.19 6.27
CA PHE A 514 15.66 -13.49 6.76
C PHE A 514 16.59 -14.21 5.80
N ASN A 515 17.22 -13.52 4.85
CA ASN A 515 18.09 -14.14 3.83
C ASN A 515 19.21 -14.98 4.45
N GLN A 516 19.78 -14.55 5.58
CA GLN A 516 20.82 -15.28 6.31
C GLN A 516 20.34 -16.63 6.88
N VAL A 517 19.03 -16.84 7.01
CA VAL A 517 18.44 -18.13 7.41
C VAL A 517 18.04 -18.94 6.17
N VAL A 518 17.40 -18.27 5.20
CA VAL A 518 16.90 -18.89 3.97
C VAL A 518 18.05 -19.43 3.11
N GLN A 519 19.16 -18.73 3.10
CA GLN A 519 20.41 -19.14 2.47
C GLN A 519 21.56 -18.96 3.46
N SER A 520 21.72 -19.92 4.36
CA SER A 520 22.85 -19.89 5.28
C SER A 520 24.17 -20.11 4.52
N THR A 521 24.96 -19.05 4.43
CA THR A 521 26.34 -19.12 3.97
C THR A 521 27.22 -19.36 5.18
N HIS A 522 27.57 -20.59 5.42
CA HIS A 522 28.63 -20.89 6.37
C HIS A 522 29.91 -21.08 5.57
N GLU A 523 30.90 -20.25 5.79
CA GLU A 523 32.23 -20.52 5.28
C GLU A 523 32.80 -21.75 5.94
N PHE A 524 33.13 -22.74 5.14
CA PHE A 524 33.80 -23.93 5.62
C PHE A 524 35.11 -24.11 4.93
N TRP A 525 36.12 -24.14 5.75
CA TRP A 525 37.37 -24.75 5.39
C TRP A 525 37.22 -26.25 5.57
N ILE A 526 36.71 -26.93 4.54
CA ILE A 526 36.66 -28.40 4.56
C ILE A 526 38.10 -28.88 4.39
N ARG A 527 38.69 -29.32 5.49
CA ARG A 527 39.99 -30.01 5.41
C ARG A 527 39.76 -31.37 4.84
N LEU A 528 40.33 -31.61 3.66
CA LEU A 528 40.19 -32.87 2.94
C LEU A 528 40.44 -34.13 3.82
N PRO A 529 41.55 -34.27 4.58
CA PRO A 529 41.77 -35.43 5.41
C PRO A 529 40.67 -35.67 6.46
N TYR A 530 40.19 -34.61 7.09
CA TYR A 530 39.12 -34.68 8.10
C TYR A 530 37.81 -35.17 7.49
N MET A 531 37.40 -34.63 6.38
CA MET A 531 36.12 -34.99 5.75
C MET A 531 36.18 -36.36 5.10
N GLU A 532 37.33 -36.80 4.59
CA GLU A 532 37.56 -38.17 4.12
C GLU A 532 37.36 -39.21 5.23
N GLU A 533 37.95 -38.97 6.40
CA GLU A 533 37.80 -39.81 7.57
C GLU A 533 36.34 -39.84 8.06
N LYS A 534 35.76 -38.66 8.19
CA LYS A 534 34.36 -38.48 8.64
C LYS A 534 33.35 -39.09 7.69
N GLY A 535 33.56 -38.96 6.39
CA GLY A 535 32.75 -39.61 5.36
C GLY A 535 32.76 -41.14 5.48
N ARG A 536 33.95 -41.74 5.69
CA ARG A 536 34.09 -43.20 5.91
C ARG A 536 33.38 -43.66 7.18
N GLU A 537 33.49 -42.87 8.28
CA GLU A 537 32.77 -43.17 9.51
C GLU A 537 31.24 -43.17 9.31
N LEU A 538 30.72 -42.15 8.59
CA LEU A 538 29.28 -42.05 8.30
C LEU A 538 28.80 -43.24 7.47
N LEU A 539 29.53 -43.60 6.39
CA LEU A 539 29.18 -44.73 5.54
C LEU A 539 29.25 -46.07 6.28
N ALA A 540 30.15 -46.20 7.27
CA ALA A 540 30.25 -47.42 8.10
C ALA A 540 29.10 -47.54 9.10
N LYS A 541 28.56 -46.41 9.59
CA LYS A 541 27.51 -46.37 10.62
C LYS A 541 26.08 -46.34 10.04
N ASP A 542 25.91 -45.85 8.81
CA ASP A 542 24.59 -45.65 8.20
C ASP A 542 24.50 -46.36 6.84
N PRO A 543 23.87 -47.54 6.79
CA PRO A 543 23.66 -48.28 5.54
C PRO A 543 22.78 -47.56 4.52
N VAL A 544 21.82 -46.72 4.99
CA VAL A 544 20.93 -45.96 4.12
C VAL A 544 21.72 -44.84 3.41
N LEU A 545 22.55 -44.13 4.17
CA LEU A 545 23.45 -43.12 3.61
C LEU A 545 24.45 -43.75 2.64
N LYS A 546 24.94 -44.95 2.92
CA LYS A 546 25.84 -45.66 2.00
C LYS A 546 25.15 -45.97 0.67
N ALA A 547 23.91 -46.47 0.72
CA ALA A 547 23.13 -46.73 -0.50
C ALA A 547 22.85 -45.42 -1.30
N GLU A 548 22.49 -44.32 -0.61
CA GLU A 548 22.32 -43.00 -1.22
C GLU A 548 23.60 -42.50 -1.92
N PHE A 549 24.75 -42.67 -1.27
CA PHE A 549 26.05 -42.28 -1.81
C PHE A 549 26.42 -43.06 -3.05
N GLU A 550 26.27 -44.41 -3.02
CA GLU A 550 26.57 -45.27 -4.17
C GLU A 550 25.65 -45.01 -5.35
N GLU A 551 24.38 -44.73 -5.09
CA GLU A 551 23.46 -44.32 -6.16
C GLU A 551 23.88 -43.00 -6.79
N ARG A 552 24.24 -42.01 -5.97
CA ARG A 552 24.65 -40.69 -6.46
C ARG A 552 25.97 -40.70 -7.22
N LYS A 553 26.88 -41.63 -6.89
CA LYS A 553 28.15 -41.87 -7.61
C LYS A 553 27.96 -42.39 -9.05
N LYS A 554 26.74 -42.85 -9.40
CA LYS A 554 26.44 -43.23 -10.79
C LYS A 554 26.36 -42.03 -11.72
N ASP A 555 26.14 -40.81 -11.18
CA ASP A 555 26.23 -39.58 -11.95
C ASP A 555 27.73 -39.19 -12.15
N PRO A 556 28.23 -39.22 -13.39
CA PRO A 556 29.63 -38.84 -13.67
C PRO A 556 30.01 -37.42 -13.23
N LYS A 557 29.05 -36.50 -13.20
CA LYS A 557 29.30 -35.10 -12.75
C LYS A 557 29.58 -35.07 -11.26
N PHE A 558 28.88 -35.88 -10.46
CA PHE A 558 29.13 -36.01 -9.03
C PHE A 558 30.38 -36.84 -8.76
N ALA A 559 30.51 -37.98 -9.42
CA ALA A 559 31.62 -38.93 -9.19
C ALA A 559 33.00 -38.33 -9.49
N ASN A 560 33.08 -37.42 -10.44
CA ASN A 560 34.33 -36.78 -10.87
C ASN A 560 34.54 -35.38 -10.23
N ASP A 561 33.68 -34.98 -9.28
CA ASP A 561 33.80 -33.74 -8.53
C ASP A 561 34.12 -33.99 -7.05
N PRO A 562 35.41 -33.97 -6.65
CA PRO A 562 35.82 -34.20 -5.27
C PRO A 562 35.13 -33.20 -4.29
N GLN A 563 34.92 -31.97 -4.70
CA GLN A 563 34.30 -30.96 -3.86
C GLN A 563 32.82 -31.26 -3.64
N ALA A 564 32.11 -31.73 -4.65
CA ALA A 564 30.72 -32.17 -4.52
C ALA A 564 30.57 -33.38 -3.57
N ILE A 565 31.52 -34.31 -3.64
CA ILE A 565 31.57 -35.47 -2.72
C ILE A 565 31.82 -35.00 -1.29
N LEU A 566 32.82 -34.16 -1.06
CA LEU A 566 33.10 -33.63 0.28
C LEU A 566 31.93 -32.85 0.85
N ASN A 567 31.31 -32.03 0.02
CA ASN A 567 30.09 -31.27 0.39
C ASN A 567 28.93 -32.20 0.73
N PHE A 568 28.76 -33.32 0.02
CA PHE A 568 27.74 -34.33 0.35
C PHE A 568 27.88 -34.83 1.78
N PHE A 569 29.07 -35.29 2.18
CA PHE A 569 29.33 -35.73 3.55
C PHE A 569 29.25 -34.59 4.55
N TYR A 570 29.76 -33.42 4.19
CA TYR A 570 29.68 -32.25 5.03
C TYR A 570 28.22 -31.89 5.40
N GLN A 571 27.31 -31.88 4.43
CA GLN A 571 25.88 -31.63 4.69
C GLN A 571 25.24 -32.69 5.64
N LYS A 572 25.72 -33.94 5.62
CA LYS A 572 25.24 -34.95 6.57
C LYS A 572 25.76 -34.72 7.99
N VAL A 573 27.02 -34.27 8.13
CA VAL A 573 27.58 -33.84 9.43
C VAL A 573 26.85 -32.61 9.94
N LYS A 574 26.62 -31.62 9.08
CA LYS A 574 25.92 -30.37 9.41
C LYS A 574 24.51 -30.65 9.95
N LYS A 575 23.74 -31.52 9.30
CA LYS A 575 22.39 -31.89 9.76
C LYS A 575 22.37 -32.49 11.18
N SER A 576 23.40 -33.21 11.55
CA SER A 576 23.49 -33.80 12.90
C SER A 576 23.93 -32.78 13.97
N ALA A 577 24.67 -31.74 13.58
CA ALA A 577 25.27 -30.75 14.51
C ALA A 577 24.43 -29.49 14.73
N HIS A 578 23.60 -29.11 13.77
CA HIS A 578 22.89 -27.84 13.79
C HIS A 578 21.41 -28.03 13.45
N GLN A 579 20.60 -28.44 14.42
CA GLN A 579 19.16 -28.68 14.26
C GLN A 579 18.37 -27.43 13.88
N ASN A 580 18.93 -26.20 14.06
CA ASN A 580 18.24 -24.94 13.85
C ASN A 580 18.67 -24.17 12.59
N ASN A 581 19.54 -24.76 11.75
CA ASN A 581 19.83 -24.19 10.45
C ASN A 581 18.60 -24.27 9.54
N GLU A 582 18.36 -23.21 8.76
CA GLU A 582 17.22 -23.11 7.84
C GLU A 582 15.86 -23.06 8.55
N LEU A 583 15.84 -22.86 9.87
CA LEU A 583 14.62 -22.74 10.67
C LEU A 583 14.07 -21.32 10.57
N HIS A 584 12.84 -21.18 10.06
CA HIS A 584 12.17 -19.88 9.99
C HIS A 584 12.06 -19.24 11.38
N PRO A 585 12.40 -17.95 11.54
CA PRO A 585 12.49 -17.31 12.85
C PRO A 585 11.17 -17.10 13.58
N ALA A 586 10.06 -17.03 12.87
CA ALA A 586 8.73 -16.91 13.45
C ALA A 586 8.09 -18.28 13.59
N TRP A 587 7.98 -18.77 14.83
CA TRP A 587 7.40 -20.08 15.12
C TRP A 587 5.91 -19.95 15.38
N ARG A 588 5.14 -20.89 14.91
CA ARG A 588 3.68 -20.89 14.97
C ARG A 588 3.18 -21.72 16.16
N VAL A 589 2.33 -21.14 16.97
CA VAL A 589 1.66 -21.85 18.06
C VAL A 589 0.24 -22.17 17.61
N MET A 590 -0.06 -23.45 17.46
CA MET A 590 -1.36 -23.91 16.96
C MET A 590 -2.37 -24.21 18.09
N ASP A 591 -1.90 -24.30 19.35
CA ASP A 591 -2.70 -24.51 20.55
C ASP A 591 -2.20 -23.58 21.65
N GLY A 592 -2.93 -22.50 21.91
CA GLY A 592 -2.56 -21.41 22.82
C GLY A 592 -2.64 -21.75 24.31
N ASN A 593 -3.27 -22.86 24.70
CA ASN A 593 -3.38 -23.27 26.11
C ASN A 593 -2.03 -23.49 26.82
N GLN A 594 -0.93 -23.39 26.07
CA GLN A 594 0.42 -23.61 26.57
C GLN A 594 1.23 -22.32 26.77
N ILE A 595 0.74 -21.19 26.32
CA ILE A 595 1.50 -19.94 26.28
C ILE A 595 0.88 -18.83 27.14
N PHE A 596 -0.45 -18.76 27.18
CA PHE A 596 -1.20 -17.76 27.92
C PHE A 596 -1.58 -18.22 29.30
#